data_a6a94435769ef95da9a5518681883d0b
#
_entry.id   a6a94435769ef95da9a5518681883d0b
#
_cell.length_a   1.000
_cell.length_b   1.000
_cell.length_c   1.000
_cell.angle_alpha   90.00
_cell.angle_beta   90.00
_cell.angle_gamma   90.00
#
_symmetry.space_group_name_H-M   'P 1'
#
loop_
_entity.id
_entity.type
_entity.pdbx_description
1 polymer ?
#
loop_
_entity_poly.entity_id
_entity_poly.type
_entity_poly.pdbx_seq_one_letter_code
_entity_poly.pdbx_strand_id
1 'polypeptide(L)'
;MCSLNFIMSTMFFLYRSSRKVFASVLLLLLGFGLCACTDNKSGRISVAVTIPPLQNWAEQLAGGRFDIVCAVPDGGNPESYDLPPSAMVGLSKCRLYFSCGYLGFERSWLGKLSENNPRLQVVDLSEGLELLYGTHHHEEGHLHDGEAYPDPHVWCSPRLARRMVETMYRALTEIDPDGASVYAENYARIDRRFAQLDSVLTDKLRPFTGKAFAVYHPTLSYWAADYGLRQLALEPDGKSPSPQYLRAMVDSARHVGVEVVFIQQEFDPRQAETFAREVGCRTEIINPLAYTWSEEIMRIADAFIR
;
A
#
# COMPACT_ATOMS: atom_id res chain seq x y z
N MET A 1 65.79 -54.14 34.54
CA MET A 1 64.99 -53.03 35.14
C MET A 1 64.98 -51.76 34.28
N CYS A 2 65.30 -51.81 32.94
CA CYS A 2 65.43 -50.58 32.13
C CYS A 2 64.29 -50.36 31.12
N SER A 3 63.37 -51.33 30.84
CA SER A 3 62.36 -51.21 29.87
C SER A 3 61.00 -50.64 30.34
N LEU A 4 60.73 -50.68 31.67
CA LEU A 4 59.42 -50.24 32.16
C LEU A 4 59.35 -48.71 32.33
N ASN A 5 60.45 -48.01 32.58
CA ASN A 5 60.51 -46.57 32.71
C ASN A 5 60.38 -45.83 31.35
N PHE A 6 60.76 -46.47 30.24
CA PHE A 6 60.62 -45.88 28.90
C PHE A 6 59.18 -45.89 28.41
N ILE A 7 58.44 -46.95 28.72
CA ILE A 7 57.01 -47.10 28.32
C ILE A 7 56.13 -46.11 29.13
N MET A 8 56.40 -45.95 30.42
CA MET A 8 55.65 -45.01 31.24
C MET A 8 55.91 -43.53 30.85
N SER A 9 57.16 -43.19 30.50
CA SER A 9 57.49 -41.85 30.03
C SER A 9 56.81 -41.51 28.68
N THR A 10 56.75 -42.48 27.76
CA THR A 10 56.08 -42.27 26.45
C THR A 10 54.55 -42.18 26.56
N MET A 11 53.94 -42.96 27.43
CA MET A 11 52.49 -42.88 27.69
C MET A 11 52.12 -41.56 28.38
N PHE A 12 52.96 -41.05 29.28
CA PHE A 12 52.70 -39.75 29.94
C PHE A 12 52.85 -38.57 29.00
N PHE A 13 53.76 -38.67 28.03
CA PHE A 13 53.95 -37.64 27.00
C PHE A 13 52.78 -37.63 25.99
N LEU A 14 52.29 -38.79 25.57
CA LEU A 14 51.12 -38.92 24.68
C LEU A 14 49.84 -38.47 25.38
N TYR A 15 49.64 -38.78 26.65
CA TYR A 15 48.48 -38.30 27.43
C TYR A 15 48.46 -36.78 27.63
N ARG A 16 49.62 -36.19 27.82
CA ARG A 16 49.76 -34.72 27.99
C ARG A 16 49.59 -33.96 26.69
N SER A 17 49.97 -34.58 25.54
CA SER A 17 49.75 -34.02 24.19
C SER A 17 48.28 -34.08 23.80
N SER A 18 47.57 -35.19 24.09
CA SER A 18 46.15 -35.36 23.75
C SER A 18 45.27 -34.38 24.53
N ARG A 19 45.59 -34.05 25.79
CA ARG A 19 44.85 -33.05 26.58
C ARG A 19 44.98 -31.62 26.00
N LYS A 20 46.14 -31.26 25.46
CA LYS A 20 46.36 -29.95 24.80
C LYS A 20 45.61 -29.85 23.48
N VAL A 21 45.59 -30.92 22.70
CA VAL A 21 44.83 -31.00 21.47
C VAL A 21 43.30 -30.94 21.74
N PHE A 22 42.83 -31.67 22.75
CA PHE A 22 41.42 -31.65 23.16
C PHE A 22 41.00 -30.28 23.71
N ALA A 23 41.86 -29.62 24.50
CA ALA A 23 41.58 -28.25 24.98
C ALA A 23 41.57 -27.22 23.86
N SER A 24 42.46 -27.34 22.86
CA SER A 24 42.49 -26.46 21.68
C SER A 24 41.28 -26.65 20.74
N VAL A 25 40.81 -27.90 20.54
CA VAL A 25 39.61 -28.20 19.75
C VAL A 25 38.37 -27.73 20.51
N LEU A 26 38.28 -27.85 21.82
CA LEU A 26 37.18 -27.36 22.64
C LEU A 26 37.10 -25.80 22.62
N LEU A 27 38.26 -25.13 22.67
CA LEU A 27 38.31 -23.66 22.51
C LEU A 27 37.93 -23.19 21.10
N LEU A 28 38.28 -23.94 20.06
CA LEU A 28 37.87 -23.67 18.70
C LEU A 28 36.35 -23.89 18.47
N LEU A 29 35.77 -24.91 19.11
CA LEU A 29 34.34 -25.16 19.08
C LEU A 29 33.53 -24.14 19.88
N LEU A 30 34.07 -23.63 20.98
CA LEU A 30 33.50 -22.53 21.76
C LEU A 30 33.60 -21.17 21.04
N GLY A 31 34.64 -20.96 20.20
CA GLY A 31 34.79 -19.77 19.36
C GLY A 31 33.83 -19.73 18.18
N PHE A 32 33.40 -20.88 17.66
CA PHE A 32 32.42 -20.97 16.54
C PHE A 32 30.96 -20.86 17.01
N GLY A 33 30.70 -21.06 18.31
CA GLY A 33 29.35 -20.98 18.89
C GLY A 33 28.84 -19.55 19.16
N LEU A 34 29.66 -18.50 18.94
CA LEU A 34 29.30 -17.09 19.18
C LEU A 34 29.02 -16.29 17.90
N CYS A 35 29.04 -16.92 16.71
CA CYS A 35 28.30 -16.42 15.56
C CYS A 35 26.82 -16.78 15.74
N ALA A 36 26.21 -16.34 16.83
CA ALA A 36 24.79 -16.19 16.89
C ALA A 36 24.43 -15.25 15.73
N CYS A 37 23.61 -15.70 14.80
CA CYS A 37 22.87 -14.84 13.91
C CYS A 37 22.26 -13.75 14.78
N THR A 38 22.90 -12.59 14.84
CA THR A 38 22.21 -11.39 15.22
C THR A 38 21.17 -11.21 14.12
N ASP A 39 19.93 -11.66 14.38
CA ASP A 39 18.77 -11.02 13.79
C ASP A 39 19.03 -9.53 14.02
N ASN A 40 19.47 -8.87 12.99
CA ASN A 40 19.69 -7.43 13.00
C ASN A 40 18.28 -6.79 12.93
N LYS A 41 17.51 -7.00 14.01
CA LYS A 41 16.32 -6.20 14.27
C LYS A 41 16.89 -4.83 14.55
N SER A 42 16.87 -3.98 13.51
CA SER A 42 17.01 -2.56 13.71
C SER A 42 16.09 -2.23 14.88
N GLY A 43 16.60 -1.61 15.94
CA GLY A 43 15.78 -1.23 17.09
C GLY A 43 14.77 -0.13 16.74
N ARG A 44 14.42 -0.02 15.43
CA ARG A 44 13.50 0.96 14.86
C ARG A 44 12.06 0.61 15.17
N ILE A 45 11.26 1.62 15.35
CA ILE A 45 9.81 1.48 15.49
C ILE A 45 9.24 1.01 14.14
N SER A 46 8.37 0.00 14.19
CA SER A 46 7.65 -0.47 13.00
C SER A 46 6.34 0.30 12.84
N VAL A 47 6.08 0.75 11.61
CA VAL A 47 4.87 1.47 11.19
C VAL A 47 4.23 0.70 10.05
N ALA A 48 2.93 0.44 10.15
CA ALA A 48 2.16 -0.22 9.11
C ALA A 48 1.41 0.78 8.23
N VAL A 49 1.17 0.39 7.00
CA VAL A 49 0.32 1.11 6.04
C VAL A 49 -0.53 0.12 5.27
N THR A 50 -1.67 0.55 4.73
CA THR A 50 -2.57 -0.37 4.01
C THR A 50 -2.05 -0.72 2.62
N ILE A 51 -1.62 0.25 1.81
CA ILE A 51 -1.34 0.10 0.38
C ILE A 51 0.03 0.65 -0.03
N PRO A 52 0.60 0.19 -1.18
CA PRO A 52 1.93 0.61 -1.63
C PRO A 52 2.14 2.12 -1.83
N PRO A 53 1.17 2.94 -2.30
CA PRO A 53 1.31 4.39 -2.31
C PRO A 53 1.64 4.98 -0.94
N LEU A 54 0.91 4.55 0.11
CA LEU A 54 1.17 5.00 1.49
C LEU A 54 2.52 4.52 2.01
N GLN A 55 2.97 3.33 1.58
CA GLN A 55 4.32 2.84 1.91
C GLN A 55 5.39 3.78 1.36
N ASN A 56 5.30 4.14 0.09
CA ASN A 56 6.23 5.08 -0.55
C ASN A 56 6.26 6.42 0.19
N TRP A 57 5.10 6.96 0.56
CA TRP A 57 5.03 8.25 1.27
C TRP A 57 5.59 8.15 2.68
N ALA A 58 5.27 7.07 3.43
CA ALA A 58 5.80 6.83 4.76
C ALA A 58 7.32 6.67 4.76
N GLU A 59 7.89 5.91 3.81
CA GLU A 59 9.33 5.72 3.68
C GLU A 59 10.05 7.02 3.35
N GLN A 60 9.49 7.83 2.43
CA GLN A 60 10.04 9.15 2.11
C GLN A 60 9.98 10.11 3.29
N LEU A 61 8.89 10.12 4.07
CA LEU A 61 8.76 10.93 5.29
C LEU A 61 9.74 10.47 6.36
N ALA A 62 9.80 9.17 6.60
CA ALA A 62 10.58 8.57 7.67
C ALA A 62 12.10 8.75 7.49
N GLY A 63 12.60 8.86 6.26
CA GLY A 63 14.04 8.99 6.00
C GLY A 63 14.87 7.85 6.61
N GLY A 64 14.31 6.64 6.67
CA GLY A 64 14.97 5.44 7.21
C GLY A 64 14.91 5.30 8.74
N ARG A 65 14.17 6.14 9.46
CA ARG A 65 14.04 6.07 10.94
C ARG A 65 13.04 5.03 11.43
N PHE A 66 12.13 4.56 10.55
CA PHE A 66 11.12 3.54 10.83
C PHE A 66 11.28 2.34 9.91
N ASP A 67 10.80 1.19 10.36
CA ASP A 67 10.58 0.02 9.50
C ASP A 67 9.13 0.06 9.01
N ILE A 68 8.94 0.29 7.71
CA ILE A 68 7.60 0.42 7.12
C ILE A 68 7.11 -0.94 6.61
N VAL A 69 5.89 -1.33 7.00
CA VAL A 69 5.26 -2.61 6.64
C VAL A 69 3.97 -2.33 5.87
N CYS A 70 3.89 -2.78 4.63
CA CYS A 70 2.66 -2.69 3.83
C CYS A 70 1.79 -3.92 4.08
N ALA A 71 0.51 -3.71 4.42
CA ALA A 71 -0.43 -4.79 4.72
C ALA A 71 -0.90 -5.52 3.47
N VAL A 72 -1.26 -4.78 2.43
CA VAL A 72 -1.67 -5.30 1.12
C VAL A 72 -0.48 -5.17 0.17
N PRO A 73 0.13 -6.29 -0.27
CA PRO A 73 1.29 -6.26 -1.15
C PRO A 73 0.92 -5.77 -2.57
N ASP A 74 1.94 -5.46 -3.36
CA ASP A 74 1.77 -5.15 -4.78
C ASP A 74 1.00 -6.26 -5.50
N GLY A 75 0.02 -5.87 -6.34
CA GLY A 75 -0.89 -6.79 -7.03
C GLY A 75 -2.03 -7.34 -6.16
N GLY A 76 -2.06 -7.05 -4.86
CA GLY A 76 -3.20 -7.39 -3.99
C GLY A 76 -4.36 -6.41 -4.16
N ASN A 77 -5.59 -6.92 -4.16
CA ASN A 77 -6.78 -6.08 -4.20
C ASN A 77 -7.20 -5.66 -2.78
N PRO A 78 -7.07 -4.38 -2.39
CA PRO A 78 -7.36 -3.92 -1.03
C PRO A 78 -8.85 -4.00 -0.64
N GLU A 79 -9.75 -4.21 -1.60
CA GLU A 79 -11.17 -4.41 -1.30
C GLU A 79 -11.47 -5.83 -0.80
N SER A 80 -10.66 -6.82 -1.19
CA SER A 80 -10.93 -8.23 -0.91
C SER A 80 -9.72 -9.01 -0.40
N TYR A 81 -8.60 -8.33 -0.10
CA TYR A 81 -7.37 -9.00 0.35
C TYR A 81 -7.58 -9.70 1.69
N ASP A 82 -7.23 -10.98 1.74
CA ASP A 82 -7.26 -11.76 2.98
C ASP A 82 -5.86 -11.88 3.58
N LEU A 83 -5.73 -11.46 4.84
CA LEU A 83 -4.45 -11.32 5.52
C LEU A 83 -3.91 -12.69 5.97
N PRO A 84 -2.77 -13.17 5.43
CA PRO A 84 -2.20 -14.43 5.88
C PRO A 84 -1.69 -14.32 7.34
N PRO A 85 -1.75 -15.42 8.12
CA PRO A 85 -1.35 -15.40 9.53
C PRO A 85 0.09 -14.88 9.77
N SER A 86 1.01 -15.14 8.85
CA SER A 86 2.39 -14.66 8.92
C SER A 86 2.48 -13.13 8.85
N ALA A 87 1.68 -12.49 7.99
CA ALA A 87 1.62 -11.04 7.87
C ALA A 87 0.97 -10.40 9.11
N MET A 88 -0.06 -11.05 9.68
CA MET A 88 -0.68 -10.61 10.95
C MET A 88 0.35 -10.52 12.08
N VAL A 89 1.27 -11.47 12.18
CA VAL A 89 2.37 -11.43 13.17
C VAL A 89 3.31 -10.23 12.95
N GLY A 90 3.54 -9.83 11.71
CA GLY A 90 4.31 -8.62 11.37
C GLY A 90 3.59 -7.36 11.82
N LEU A 91 2.34 -7.21 11.41
CA LEU A 91 1.50 -6.04 11.71
C LEU A 91 1.22 -5.89 13.21
N SER A 92 1.10 -7.00 13.97
CA SER A 92 0.89 -6.95 15.42
C SER A 92 2.05 -6.34 16.22
N LYS A 93 3.22 -6.14 15.60
CA LYS A 93 4.40 -5.50 16.23
C LYS A 93 4.48 -4.00 15.97
N CYS A 94 3.65 -3.48 15.06
CA CYS A 94 3.67 -2.08 14.69
C CYS A 94 3.12 -1.21 15.84
N ARG A 95 3.66 0.00 15.95
CA ARG A 95 3.22 1.03 16.90
C ARG A 95 2.20 1.97 16.29
N LEU A 96 2.24 2.13 14.98
CA LEU A 96 1.40 3.04 14.21
C LEU A 96 0.90 2.31 12.96
N TYR A 97 -0.34 2.59 12.58
CA TYR A 97 -0.95 2.12 11.34
C TYR A 97 -1.60 3.30 10.63
N PHE A 98 -1.23 3.54 9.37
CA PHE A 98 -1.88 4.51 8.50
C PHE A 98 -2.91 3.82 7.62
N SER A 99 -4.18 4.17 7.78
CA SER A 99 -5.29 3.66 6.97
C SER A 99 -5.79 4.71 5.98
N CYS A 100 -6.41 4.24 4.89
CA CYS A 100 -7.17 5.10 3.97
C CYS A 100 -8.58 5.43 4.50
N GLY A 101 -9.06 4.67 5.51
CA GLY A 101 -10.32 4.85 6.22
C GLY A 101 -11.39 3.82 5.87
N TYR A 102 -11.67 3.58 4.59
CA TYR A 102 -12.88 2.85 4.20
C TYR A 102 -12.64 1.63 3.29
N LEU A 103 -11.39 1.24 3.02
CA LEU A 103 -11.07 0.05 2.23
C LEU A 103 -11.64 -1.22 2.85
N GLY A 104 -12.07 -2.17 2.02
CA GLY A 104 -12.64 -3.43 2.46
C GLY A 104 -11.71 -4.23 3.38
N PHE A 105 -10.41 -4.25 3.09
CA PHE A 105 -9.37 -4.80 3.96
C PHE A 105 -9.39 -4.15 5.35
N GLU A 106 -9.39 -2.82 5.43
CA GLU A 106 -9.34 -2.07 6.69
C GLU A 106 -10.55 -2.37 7.56
N ARG A 107 -11.73 -2.37 6.98
CA ARG A 107 -12.98 -2.71 7.66
C ARG A 107 -12.99 -4.12 8.23
N SER A 108 -12.33 -5.06 7.55
CA SER A 108 -12.29 -6.48 7.95
C SER A 108 -11.23 -6.78 9.00
N TRP A 109 -10.10 -6.04 8.99
CA TRP A 109 -8.91 -6.44 9.73
C TRP A 109 -8.43 -5.46 10.80
N LEU A 110 -8.69 -4.13 10.70
CA LEU A 110 -8.15 -3.16 11.66
C LEU A 110 -8.65 -3.40 13.09
N GLY A 111 -9.92 -3.74 13.27
CA GLY A 111 -10.47 -4.09 14.58
C GLY A 111 -9.71 -5.25 15.23
N LYS A 112 -9.51 -6.35 14.48
CA LYS A 112 -8.77 -7.53 14.94
C LYS A 112 -7.29 -7.21 15.23
N LEU A 113 -6.66 -6.37 14.41
CA LEU A 113 -5.27 -5.93 14.63
C LEU A 113 -5.14 -5.12 15.91
N SER A 114 -6.07 -4.22 16.19
CA SER A 114 -6.11 -3.39 17.41
C SER A 114 -6.38 -4.24 18.66
N GLU A 115 -7.27 -5.22 18.57
CA GLU A 115 -7.53 -6.19 19.67
C GLU A 115 -6.28 -7.00 20.01
N ASN A 116 -5.53 -7.47 18.98
CA ASN A 116 -4.30 -8.23 19.16
C ASN A 116 -3.09 -7.37 19.57
N ASN A 117 -3.14 -6.06 19.34
CA ASN A 117 -2.10 -5.10 19.71
C ASN A 117 -2.72 -3.83 20.31
N PRO A 118 -3.03 -3.79 21.62
CA PRO A 118 -3.61 -2.62 22.26
C PRO A 118 -2.72 -1.35 22.25
N ARG A 119 -1.46 -1.47 21.82
CA ARG A 119 -0.53 -0.35 21.66
C ARG A 119 -0.49 0.20 20.23
N LEU A 120 -1.20 -0.41 19.30
CA LEU A 120 -1.31 0.03 17.92
C LEU A 120 -2.15 1.30 17.88
N GLN A 121 -1.54 2.40 17.46
CA GLN A 121 -2.26 3.63 17.14
C GLN A 121 -2.67 3.57 15.67
N VAL A 122 -3.97 3.58 15.40
CA VAL A 122 -4.50 3.67 14.04
C VAL A 122 -4.77 5.14 13.74
N VAL A 123 -4.22 5.64 12.63
CA VAL A 123 -4.43 6.99 12.12
C VAL A 123 -5.16 6.88 10.79
N ASP A 124 -6.41 7.29 10.79
CA ASP A 124 -7.23 7.38 9.59
C ASP A 124 -6.83 8.62 8.78
N LEU A 125 -6.23 8.40 7.61
CA LEU A 125 -5.77 9.47 6.74
C LEU A 125 -6.90 10.16 5.98
N SER A 126 -8.10 9.61 6.01
CA SER A 126 -9.30 10.24 5.44
C SER A 126 -9.99 11.21 6.39
N GLU A 127 -9.61 11.21 7.67
CA GLU A 127 -10.24 12.08 8.67
C GLU A 127 -10.06 13.57 8.32
N GLY A 128 -11.18 14.30 8.30
CA GLY A 128 -11.21 15.72 7.96
C GLY A 128 -11.02 16.05 6.49
N LEU A 129 -11.05 15.03 5.60
CA LEU A 129 -11.12 15.22 4.15
C LEU A 129 -12.58 15.41 3.70
N GLU A 130 -12.77 16.12 2.58
CA GLU A 130 -14.06 16.18 1.90
C GLU A 130 -14.25 14.89 1.09
N LEU A 131 -15.13 14.00 1.59
CA LEU A 131 -15.31 12.69 1.00
C LEU A 131 -16.42 12.69 -0.05
N LEU A 132 -16.18 11.96 -1.13
CA LEU A 132 -17.19 11.62 -2.12
C LEU A 132 -17.93 10.36 -1.63
N TYR A 133 -19.24 10.34 -1.89
CA TYR A 133 -20.08 9.19 -1.60
C TYR A 133 -20.48 8.53 -2.92
N GLY A 134 -20.45 7.21 -2.98
CA GLY A 134 -20.84 6.46 -4.13
C GLY A 134 -22.27 6.87 -4.55
N THR A 135 -22.45 7.26 -5.81
CA THR A 135 -23.77 7.50 -6.38
C THR A 135 -24.39 6.13 -6.66
N HIS A 136 -25.09 5.59 -5.67
CA HIS A 136 -26.03 4.51 -5.92
C HIS A 136 -27.14 5.09 -6.80
N HIS A 137 -27.10 4.81 -8.10
CA HIS A 137 -28.31 4.94 -8.94
C HIS A 137 -29.27 3.83 -8.47
N HIS A 138 -30.03 4.12 -7.43
CA HIS A 138 -31.21 3.35 -7.11
C HIS A 138 -32.24 3.60 -8.22
N GLU A 139 -32.45 2.60 -9.11
CA GLU A 139 -33.76 2.43 -9.72
C GLU A 139 -34.75 2.27 -8.55
N GLU A 140 -35.81 3.08 -8.59
CA GLU A 140 -36.87 3.14 -7.60
C GLU A 140 -37.36 1.73 -7.25
N GLY A 141 -37.21 1.32 -5.98
CA GLY A 141 -37.95 0.15 -5.54
C GLY A 141 -37.55 -0.56 -4.26
N HIS A 142 -36.37 -0.44 -3.72
CA HIS A 142 -36.06 -1.08 -2.43
C HIS A 142 -35.18 -0.18 -1.56
N LEU A 143 -35.85 0.51 -0.64
CA LEU A 143 -35.24 1.15 0.55
C LEU A 143 -34.68 0.03 1.45
N HIS A 144 -33.43 -0.33 1.28
CA HIS A 144 -32.66 -0.87 2.38
C HIS A 144 -31.96 0.32 3.04
N ASP A 145 -32.03 0.40 4.38
CA ASP A 145 -31.30 1.35 5.23
C ASP A 145 -29.78 1.17 5.05
N GLY A 146 -29.26 1.56 3.89
CA GLY A 146 -27.84 1.55 3.55
C GLY A 146 -27.31 2.96 3.68
N GLU A 147 -26.61 3.24 4.78
CA GLU A 147 -25.74 4.40 4.84
C GLU A 147 -24.82 4.37 3.61
N ALA A 148 -24.81 5.46 2.82
CA ALA A 148 -23.90 5.60 1.70
C ALA A 148 -22.47 5.66 2.28
N TYR A 149 -21.67 4.63 1.97
CA TYR A 149 -20.27 4.62 2.41
C TYR A 149 -19.46 5.60 1.57
N PRO A 150 -18.52 6.32 2.20
CA PRO A 150 -17.58 7.15 1.46
C PRO A 150 -16.75 6.32 0.47
N ASP A 151 -16.47 6.89 -0.68
CA ASP A 151 -15.50 6.34 -1.63
C ASP A 151 -14.11 6.31 -0.97
N PRO A 152 -13.45 5.14 -0.83
CA PRO A 152 -12.19 5.02 -0.10
C PRO A 152 -10.98 5.54 -0.89
N HIS A 153 -11.09 5.84 -2.19
CA HIS A 153 -9.98 6.04 -3.11
C HIS A 153 -9.37 7.45 -3.04
N VAL A 154 -9.32 8.03 -1.85
CA VAL A 154 -8.83 9.39 -1.58
C VAL A 154 -7.39 9.63 -2.06
N TRP A 155 -6.56 8.60 -2.04
CA TRP A 155 -5.16 8.70 -2.49
C TRP A 155 -5.00 8.97 -3.99
N CYS A 156 -6.04 8.76 -4.79
CA CYS A 156 -6.00 9.05 -6.23
C CYS A 156 -6.05 10.55 -6.54
N SER A 157 -6.39 11.40 -5.57
CA SER A 157 -6.35 12.86 -5.69
C SER A 157 -5.00 13.41 -5.21
N PRO A 158 -4.21 14.09 -6.05
CA PRO A 158 -3.00 14.78 -5.58
C PRO A 158 -3.26 15.83 -4.50
N ARG A 159 -4.42 16.45 -4.50
CA ARG A 159 -4.82 17.46 -3.50
C ARG A 159 -5.08 16.81 -2.15
N LEU A 160 -5.81 15.70 -2.12
CA LEU A 160 -6.06 14.94 -0.89
C LEU A 160 -4.81 14.22 -0.39
N ALA A 161 -3.99 13.66 -1.30
CA ALA A 161 -2.71 13.03 -0.96
C ALA A 161 -1.79 13.97 -0.17
N ARG A 162 -1.76 15.28 -0.49
CA ARG A 162 -1.02 16.28 0.29
C ARG A 162 -1.50 16.35 1.74
N ARG A 163 -2.82 16.31 1.96
CA ARG A 163 -3.42 16.33 3.30
C ARG A 163 -3.12 15.04 4.06
N MET A 164 -3.20 13.90 3.36
CA MET A 164 -2.84 12.60 3.94
C MET A 164 -1.39 12.58 4.40
N VAL A 165 -0.45 13.05 3.57
CA VAL A 165 0.97 13.14 3.92
C VAL A 165 1.22 14.11 5.08
N GLU A 166 0.47 15.20 5.20
CA GLU A 166 0.53 16.11 6.35
C GLU A 166 0.13 15.42 7.65
N THR A 167 -0.94 14.62 7.61
CA THR A 167 -1.39 13.80 8.76
C THR A 167 -0.34 12.75 9.13
N MET A 168 0.26 12.05 8.14
CA MET A 168 1.35 11.10 8.37
C MET A 168 2.57 11.79 9.02
N TYR A 169 2.97 12.97 8.53
CA TYR A 169 4.06 13.77 9.09
C TYR A 169 3.84 14.09 10.58
N ARG A 170 2.63 14.54 10.94
CA ARG A 170 2.27 14.87 12.33
C ARG A 170 2.36 13.62 13.22
N ALA A 171 1.79 12.51 12.80
CA ALA A 171 1.79 11.26 13.56
C ALA A 171 3.22 10.69 13.74
N LEU A 172 4.07 10.73 12.71
CA LEU A 172 5.48 10.31 12.85
C LEU A 172 6.25 11.21 13.81
N THR A 173 6.00 12.52 13.80
CA THR A 173 6.63 13.48 14.71
C THR A 173 6.20 13.24 16.16
N GLU A 174 4.95 12.84 16.39
CA GLU A 174 4.42 12.54 17.72
C GLU A 174 5.08 11.29 18.33
N ILE A 175 5.27 10.22 17.55
CA ILE A 175 5.84 8.98 18.07
C ILE A 175 7.37 8.97 18.13
N ASP A 176 8.05 9.85 17.38
CA ASP A 176 9.51 10.04 17.38
C ASP A 176 9.87 11.54 17.26
N PRO A 177 9.76 12.31 18.36
CA PRO A 177 10.08 13.75 18.36
C PRO A 177 11.54 14.06 17.98
N ASP A 178 12.47 13.14 18.21
CA ASP A 178 13.89 13.31 17.87
C ASP A 178 14.12 13.39 16.36
N GLY A 179 13.21 12.84 15.57
CA GLY A 179 13.22 12.90 14.10
C GLY A 179 12.52 14.11 13.49
N ALA A 180 11.92 15.00 14.29
CA ALA A 180 11.02 16.07 13.83
C ALA A 180 11.61 16.94 12.70
N SER A 181 12.90 17.29 12.76
CA SER A 181 13.55 18.10 11.72
C SER A 181 13.66 17.36 10.38
N VAL A 182 13.95 16.07 10.42
CA VAL A 182 14.02 15.20 9.23
C VAL A 182 12.64 15.08 8.58
N TYR A 183 11.62 14.86 9.40
CA TYR A 183 10.24 14.73 8.90
C TYR A 183 9.72 16.03 8.30
N ALA A 184 10.03 17.18 8.91
CA ALA A 184 9.65 18.50 8.40
C ALA A 184 10.28 18.81 7.03
N GLU A 185 11.56 18.50 6.85
CA GLU A 185 12.25 18.67 5.57
C GLU A 185 11.69 17.75 4.50
N ASN A 186 11.49 16.46 4.85
CA ASN A 186 10.94 15.46 3.94
C ASN A 186 9.50 15.81 3.54
N TYR A 187 8.66 16.20 4.51
CA TYR A 187 7.29 16.67 4.26
C TYR A 187 7.27 17.83 3.27
N ALA A 188 8.08 18.88 3.53
CA ALA A 188 8.14 20.04 2.65
C ALA A 188 8.58 19.67 1.22
N ARG A 189 9.42 18.66 1.05
CA ARG A 189 9.84 18.15 -0.26
C ARG A 189 8.69 17.42 -0.96
N ILE A 190 8.00 16.53 -0.26
CA ILE A 190 6.88 15.74 -0.80
C ILE A 190 5.72 16.66 -1.16
N ASP A 191 5.35 17.58 -0.27
CA ASP A 191 4.27 18.54 -0.48
C ASP A 191 4.50 19.39 -1.74
N ARG A 192 5.72 19.90 -1.94
CA ARG A 192 6.07 20.63 -3.17
C ARG A 192 5.93 19.77 -4.42
N ARG A 193 6.37 18.50 -4.38
CA ARG A 193 6.24 17.57 -5.51
C ARG A 193 4.77 17.29 -5.87
N PHE A 194 3.92 17.08 -4.87
CA PHE A 194 2.51 16.83 -5.10
C PHE A 194 1.77 18.08 -5.55
N ALA A 195 2.13 19.27 -5.04
CA ALA A 195 1.61 20.53 -5.54
C ALA A 195 1.99 20.77 -7.01
N GLN A 196 3.22 20.43 -7.39
CA GLN A 196 3.68 20.52 -8.77
C GLN A 196 2.95 19.52 -9.68
N LEU A 197 2.75 18.28 -9.20
CA LEU A 197 1.96 17.26 -9.91
C LEU A 197 0.54 17.76 -10.17
N ASP A 198 -0.17 18.27 -9.14
CA ASP A 198 -1.52 18.84 -9.29
C ASP A 198 -1.55 20.00 -10.30
N SER A 199 -0.57 20.90 -10.25
CA SER A 199 -0.48 22.02 -11.19
C SER A 199 -0.33 21.54 -12.64
N VAL A 200 0.58 20.59 -12.89
CA VAL A 200 0.82 20.02 -14.22
C VAL A 200 -0.45 19.30 -14.73
N LEU A 201 -1.10 18.51 -13.88
CA LEU A 201 -2.33 17.81 -14.22
C LEU A 201 -3.49 18.78 -14.52
N THR A 202 -3.61 19.84 -13.72
CA THR A 202 -4.61 20.89 -13.94
C THR A 202 -4.47 21.54 -15.33
N ASP A 203 -3.24 21.92 -15.70
CA ASP A 203 -2.98 22.52 -17.01
C ASP A 203 -3.21 21.54 -18.15
N LYS A 204 -2.78 20.30 -17.97
CA LYS A 204 -2.86 19.23 -18.96
C LYS A 204 -4.29 18.78 -19.22
N LEU A 205 -5.11 18.68 -18.18
CA LEU A 205 -6.49 18.17 -18.26
C LEU A 205 -7.54 19.26 -18.48
N ARG A 206 -7.21 20.53 -18.28
CA ARG A 206 -8.12 21.67 -18.49
C ARG A 206 -8.86 21.64 -19.84
N PRO A 207 -8.24 21.29 -21.00
CA PRO A 207 -8.95 21.22 -22.29
C PRO A 207 -10.01 20.11 -22.34
N PHE A 208 -9.98 19.18 -21.40
CA PHE A 208 -10.84 18.00 -21.34
C PHE A 208 -11.94 18.10 -20.28
N THR A 209 -12.08 19.26 -19.62
CA THR A 209 -13.14 19.49 -18.62
C THR A 209 -14.51 19.10 -19.17
N GLY A 210 -15.29 18.32 -18.42
CA GLY A 210 -16.58 17.77 -18.78
C GLY A 210 -16.54 16.48 -19.62
N LYS A 211 -15.36 16.07 -20.13
CA LYS A 211 -15.20 14.79 -20.81
C LYS A 211 -15.33 13.62 -19.83
N ALA A 212 -15.74 12.47 -20.40
CA ALA A 212 -15.94 11.24 -19.63
C ALA A 212 -14.94 10.16 -20.04
N PHE A 213 -14.63 9.30 -19.07
CA PHE A 213 -13.94 8.03 -19.28
C PHE A 213 -14.68 6.91 -18.56
N ALA A 214 -14.48 5.68 -18.99
CA ALA A 214 -14.93 4.52 -18.22
C ALA A 214 -13.78 3.94 -17.40
N VAL A 215 -14.11 3.27 -16.30
CA VAL A 215 -13.17 2.52 -15.47
C VAL A 215 -13.86 1.24 -15.01
N TYR A 216 -13.11 0.15 -14.85
CA TYR A 216 -13.73 -1.09 -14.39
C TYR A 216 -14.22 -0.92 -12.94
N HIS A 217 -13.34 -0.74 -11.97
CA HIS A 217 -13.66 -0.44 -10.58
C HIS A 217 -13.52 1.07 -10.31
N PRO A 218 -14.41 1.73 -9.54
CA PRO A 218 -14.51 3.20 -9.44
C PRO A 218 -13.39 3.87 -8.64
N THR A 219 -12.11 3.64 -8.97
CA THR A 219 -10.95 4.15 -8.20
C THR A 219 -10.57 5.60 -8.48
N LEU A 220 -11.04 6.21 -9.58
CA LEU A 220 -10.58 7.53 -10.03
C LEU A 220 -11.58 8.66 -9.76
N SER A 221 -12.55 8.46 -8.85
CA SER A 221 -13.62 9.44 -8.59
C SER A 221 -13.08 10.79 -8.13
N TYR A 222 -12.13 10.78 -7.16
CA TYR A 222 -11.51 12.01 -6.65
C TYR A 222 -10.62 12.67 -7.70
N TRP A 223 -9.87 11.87 -8.48
CA TRP A 223 -9.08 12.39 -9.58
C TRP A 223 -9.96 13.05 -10.64
N ALA A 224 -11.08 12.42 -10.99
CA ALA A 224 -12.06 12.99 -11.93
C ALA A 224 -12.65 14.30 -11.40
N ALA A 225 -13.02 14.35 -10.11
CA ALA A 225 -13.56 15.55 -9.47
C ALA A 225 -12.54 16.69 -9.46
N ASP A 226 -11.28 16.41 -9.13
CA ASP A 226 -10.20 17.41 -9.09
C ASP A 226 -10.02 18.16 -10.40
N TYR A 227 -10.20 17.46 -11.54
CA TYR A 227 -9.93 18.00 -12.87
C TYR A 227 -11.19 18.22 -13.75
N GLY A 228 -12.37 18.12 -13.11
CA GLY A 228 -13.64 18.37 -13.79
C GLY A 228 -13.99 17.34 -14.86
N LEU A 229 -13.53 16.10 -14.70
CA LEU A 229 -13.83 14.96 -15.56
C LEU A 229 -15.02 14.16 -15.04
N ARG A 230 -15.53 13.23 -15.83
CA ARG A 230 -16.64 12.34 -15.47
C ARG A 230 -16.21 10.88 -15.54
N GLN A 231 -16.29 10.16 -14.41
CA GLN A 231 -16.05 8.73 -14.35
C GLN A 231 -17.35 7.94 -14.54
N LEU A 232 -17.33 6.93 -15.42
CA LEU A 232 -18.34 5.87 -15.52
C LEU A 232 -17.74 4.56 -15.04
N ALA A 233 -18.25 3.98 -13.94
CA ALA A 233 -17.79 2.72 -13.42
C ALA A 233 -18.55 1.54 -14.04
N LEU A 234 -17.83 0.49 -14.47
CA LEU A 234 -18.45 -0.74 -15.00
C LEU A 234 -18.87 -1.69 -13.90
N GLU A 235 -18.19 -1.65 -12.75
CA GLU A 235 -18.51 -2.46 -11.57
C GLU A 235 -19.44 -1.70 -10.64
N PRO A 236 -20.69 -2.14 -10.46
CA PRO A 236 -21.59 -1.54 -9.49
C PRO A 236 -21.29 -2.10 -8.08
N ASP A 237 -20.97 -1.22 -7.13
CA ASP A 237 -20.87 -1.53 -5.69
C ASP A 237 -19.97 -2.75 -5.34
N GLY A 238 -18.84 -2.91 -6.02
CA GLY A 238 -17.93 -4.04 -5.79
C GLY A 238 -18.47 -5.40 -6.26
N LYS A 239 -19.52 -5.41 -7.12
CA LYS A 239 -20.13 -6.63 -7.65
C LYS A 239 -19.90 -6.75 -9.15
N SER A 240 -19.75 -7.98 -9.61
CA SER A 240 -19.71 -8.24 -11.05
C SER A 240 -20.97 -7.71 -11.73
N PRO A 241 -20.84 -6.89 -12.80
CA PRO A 241 -21.97 -6.27 -13.47
C PRO A 241 -22.86 -7.30 -14.18
N SER A 242 -24.16 -7.10 -14.11
CA SER A 242 -25.10 -7.92 -14.89
C SER A 242 -25.03 -7.57 -16.38
N PRO A 243 -25.43 -8.48 -17.29
CA PRO A 243 -25.48 -8.17 -18.72
C PRO A 243 -26.39 -7.00 -19.07
N GLN A 244 -27.45 -6.78 -18.30
CA GLN A 244 -28.37 -5.65 -18.47
C GLN A 244 -27.70 -4.33 -18.10
N TYR A 245 -26.99 -4.32 -16.95
CA TYR A 245 -26.22 -3.16 -16.49
C TYR A 245 -25.13 -2.77 -17.49
N LEU A 246 -24.35 -3.75 -17.98
CA LEU A 246 -23.31 -3.49 -18.99
C LEU A 246 -23.89 -2.88 -20.27
N ARG A 247 -25.05 -3.34 -20.74
CA ARG A 247 -25.72 -2.73 -21.92
C ARG A 247 -26.10 -1.27 -21.67
N ALA A 248 -26.69 -0.97 -20.49
CA ALA A 248 -27.03 0.41 -20.13
C ALA A 248 -25.78 1.30 -20.05
N MET A 249 -24.68 0.76 -19.53
CA MET A 249 -23.39 1.46 -19.47
C MET A 249 -22.79 1.71 -20.85
N VAL A 250 -22.91 0.77 -21.80
CA VAL A 250 -22.52 0.97 -23.23
C VAL A 250 -23.28 2.13 -23.82
N ASP A 251 -24.60 2.18 -23.66
CA ASP A 251 -25.43 3.25 -24.18
C ASP A 251 -25.07 4.61 -23.55
N SER A 252 -24.87 4.64 -22.25
CA SER A 252 -24.42 5.83 -21.53
C SER A 252 -23.03 6.30 -22.01
N ALA A 253 -22.10 5.39 -22.18
CA ALA A 253 -20.72 5.70 -22.61
C ALA A 253 -20.70 6.28 -24.04
N ARG A 254 -21.53 5.71 -24.96
CA ARG A 254 -21.69 6.24 -26.31
C ARG A 254 -22.30 7.64 -26.29
N HIS A 255 -23.32 7.85 -25.45
CA HIS A 255 -24.00 9.14 -25.33
C HIS A 255 -23.09 10.27 -24.90
N VAL A 256 -22.18 9.99 -23.92
CA VAL A 256 -21.23 10.99 -23.38
C VAL A 256 -19.88 11.00 -24.10
N GLY A 257 -19.68 10.14 -25.10
CA GLY A 257 -18.47 10.09 -25.92
C GLY A 257 -17.23 9.58 -25.16
N VAL A 258 -17.35 8.42 -24.50
CA VAL A 258 -16.19 7.77 -23.84
C VAL A 258 -15.21 7.28 -24.91
N GLU A 259 -13.95 7.69 -24.80
CA GLU A 259 -12.86 7.33 -25.72
C GLU A 259 -11.87 6.32 -25.12
N VAL A 260 -11.89 6.13 -23.79
CA VAL A 260 -11.03 5.20 -23.08
C VAL A 260 -11.74 4.52 -21.92
N VAL A 261 -11.47 3.23 -21.72
CA VAL A 261 -11.78 2.50 -20.49
C VAL A 261 -10.49 2.09 -19.80
N PHE A 262 -10.38 2.48 -18.54
CA PHE A 262 -9.29 2.09 -17.66
C PHE A 262 -9.59 0.77 -16.95
N ILE A 263 -8.59 -0.09 -16.87
CA ILE A 263 -8.67 -1.40 -16.23
C ILE A 263 -7.54 -1.46 -15.20
N GLN A 264 -7.87 -1.62 -13.94
CA GLN A 264 -6.85 -1.81 -12.91
C GLN A 264 -6.22 -3.20 -13.05
N GLN A 265 -4.93 -3.31 -12.82
CA GLN A 265 -4.15 -4.54 -13.05
C GLN A 265 -4.59 -5.73 -12.18
N GLU A 266 -5.24 -5.48 -11.03
CA GLU A 266 -5.75 -6.51 -10.12
C GLU A 266 -7.09 -7.12 -10.53
N PHE A 267 -7.71 -6.62 -11.61
CA PHE A 267 -9.01 -7.10 -12.11
C PHE A 267 -8.88 -7.85 -13.45
N ASP A 268 -9.83 -8.76 -13.69
CA ASP A 268 -9.94 -9.48 -14.95
C ASP A 268 -10.35 -8.54 -16.09
N PRO A 269 -9.55 -8.38 -17.17
CA PRO A 269 -9.82 -7.40 -18.21
C PRO A 269 -10.99 -7.76 -19.13
N ARG A 270 -11.45 -9.02 -19.18
CA ARG A 270 -12.37 -9.54 -20.22
C ARG A 270 -13.68 -8.76 -20.34
N GLN A 271 -14.27 -8.33 -19.23
CA GLN A 271 -15.53 -7.58 -19.25
C GLN A 271 -15.31 -6.16 -19.77
N ALA A 272 -14.25 -5.48 -19.32
CA ALA A 272 -13.90 -4.14 -19.79
C ALA A 272 -13.47 -4.12 -21.26
N GLU A 273 -12.77 -5.15 -21.75
CA GLU A 273 -12.43 -5.31 -23.17
C GLU A 273 -13.69 -5.54 -24.03
N THR A 274 -14.66 -6.29 -23.50
CA THR A 274 -15.95 -6.49 -24.20
C THR A 274 -16.71 -5.17 -24.27
N PHE A 275 -16.80 -4.43 -23.18
CA PHE A 275 -17.38 -3.10 -23.15
C PHE A 275 -16.68 -2.16 -24.13
N ALA A 276 -15.34 -2.13 -24.15
CA ALA A 276 -14.57 -1.28 -25.08
C ALA A 276 -14.88 -1.57 -26.54
N ARG A 277 -15.00 -2.85 -26.94
CA ARG A 277 -15.39 -3.25 -28.28
C ARG A 277 -16.82 -2.77 -28.65
N GLU A 278 -17.74 -2.89 -27.68
CA GLU A 278 -19.15 -2.44 -27.91
C GLU A 278 -19.24 -0.93 -28.04
N VAL A 279 -18.53 -0.18 -27.19
CA VAL A 279 -18.51 1.30 -27.25
C VAL A 279 -17.73 1.81 -28.45
N GLY A 280 -16.69 1.11 -28.88
CA GLY A 280 -15.71 1.54 -29.89
C GLY A 280 -14.59 2.42 -29.27
N CYS A 281 -14.29 2.24 -28.01
CA CYS A 281 -13.21 2.97 -27.32
C CYS A 281 -11.98 2.07 -27.09
N ARG A 282 -10.84 2.69 -26.71
CA ARG A 282 -9.63 1.95 -26.38
C ARG A 282 -9.60 1.49 -24.92
N THR A 283 -8.76 0.51 -24.63
CA THR A 283 -8.48 0.03 -23.28
C THR A 283 -7.08 0.48 -22.83
N GLU A 284 -6.94 0.84 -21.55
CA GLU A 284 -5.66 1.17 -20.95
C GLU A 284 -5.57 0.51 -19.55
N ILE A 285 -4.50 -0.25 -19.30
CA ILE A 285 -4.27 -0.84 -18.00
C ILE A 285 -3.62 0.20 -17.10
N ILE A 286 -4.15 0.36 -15.88
CA ILE A 286 -3.65 1.30 -14.87
C ILE A 286 -3.33 0.57 -13.56
N ASN A 287 -2.45 1.18 -12.75
CA ASN A 287 -2.17 0.70 -11.39
C ASN A 287 -2.24 1.85 -10.36
N PRO A 288 -3.44 2.28 -9.93
CA PRO A 288 -3.58 3.31 -8.90
C PRO A 288 -2.92 2.96 -7.57
N LEU A 289 -2.58 1.67 -7.36
CA LEU A 289 -1.87 1.14 -6.19
C LEU A 289 -0.34 1.10 -6.37
N ALA A 290 0.20 1.64 -7.47
CA ALA A 290 1.63 1.62 -7.73
C ALA A 290 2.43 2.28 -6.60
N TYR A 291 3.54 1.64 -6.20
CA TYR A 291 4.50 2.23 -5.27
C TYR A 291 5.05 3.56 -5.81
N THR A 292 5.31 3.66 -7.13
CA THR A 292 5.69 4.89 -7.84
C THR A 292 4.45 5.72 -8.20
N TRP A 293 3.66 6.06 -7.18
CA TRP A 293 2.33 6.65 -7.31
C TRP A 293 2.29 7.92 -8.17
N SER A 294 3.22 8.86 -7.99
CA SER A 294 3.21 10.14 -8.73
C SER A 294 3.39 9.94 -10.23
N GLU A 295 4.24 9.00 -10.62
CA GLU A 295 4.52 8.62 -12.00
C GLU A 295 3.28 7.97 -12.62
N GLU A 296 2.58 7.13 -11.86
CA GLU A 296 1.38 6.46 -12.31
C GLU A 296 0.20 7.42 -12.50
N ILE A 297 -0.04 8.35 -11.58
CA ILE A 297 -1.07 9.38 -11.73
C ILE A 297 -0.82 10.24 -12.98
N MET A 298 0.43 10.59 -13.27
CA MET A 298 0.80 11.28 -14.51
C MET A 298 0.52 10.40 -15.74
N ARG A 299 0.88 9.10 -15.69
CA ARG A 299 0.66 8.14 -16.77
C ARG A 299 -0.83 7.96 -17.09
N ILE A 300 -1.68 7.92 -16.05
CA ILE A 300 -3.15 7.88 -16.21
C ILE A 300 -3.64 9.11 -17.01
N ALA A 301 -3.16 10.30 -16.66
CA ALA A 301 -3.50 11.52 -17.39
C ALA A 301 -3.01 11.47 -18.85
N ASP A 302 -1.78 10.99 -19.07
CA ASP A 302 -1.23 10.83 -20.43
C ASP A 302 -2.03 9.82 -21.26
N ALA A 303 -2.47 8.74 -20.62
CA ALA A 303 -3.31 7.74 -21.25
C ALA A 303 -4.72 8.28 -21.58
N PHE A 304 -5.25 9.16 -20.72
CA PHE A 304 -6.56 9.76 -20.97
C PHE A 304 -6.58 10.69 -22.17
N ILE A 305 -5.54 11.49 -22.38
CA ILE A 305 -5.50 12.54 -23.43
C ILE A 305 -5.03 12.06 -24.80
N ARG A 306 -4.62 10.79 -24.98
CA ARG A 306 -4.25 10.19 -26.29
C ARG A 306 -5.44 9.97 -27.17
#